data_feecc386c1668c6a999afc093af708f8
#
_entry.id   feecc386c1668c6a999afc093af708f8
#
_cell.length_a   1.000
_cell.length_b   1.000
_cell.length_c   1.000
_cell.angle_alpha   90.00
_cell.angle_beta   90.00
_cell.angle_gamma   90.00
#
_symmetry.space_group_name_H-M   'P 1'
#
loop_
_entity.id
_entity.type
_entity.pdbx_description
1 polymer ?
#
loop_
_entity_poly.entity_id
_entity_poly.type
_entity_poly.pdbx_seq_one_letter_code
_entity_poly.pdbx_strand_id
1 'polypeptide(L)'
;TATGKVYGNSGCNRMMGSIDLNSKPGTIDMSRLGSTSMACPDMTTEQNVLNALGQVTSYKTLGKHNMALCNASNRPVVVLQKKASDVKLSALNGEWKIEEVNGEAIPSGMEKQPFINFDVKKKSIHGNAGCNLINGGFETDKENPRSISFPNVISTMMACPDMEVEGKVMKAINEVKSFDVLSGGGIGFYSADGTLV
;
A
#
# COMPACT_ATOMS: atom_id res chain seq x y z
N THR A 1 11.06 -0.41 -6.62
CA THR A 1 10.77 -0.08 -8.04
C THR A 1 9.27 -0.24 -8.26
N ALA A 2 8.59 0.80 -8.80
CA ALA A 2 7.18 0.71 -9.13
C ALA A 2 6.93 -0.50 -10.07
N THR A 3 5.91 -1.29 -9.77
CA THR A 3 5.66 -2.55 -10.49
C THR A 3 4.88 -2.37 -11.79
N GLY A 4 4.34 -1.17 -12.07
CA GLY A 4 3.45 -0.92 -13.19
C GLY A 4 2.08 -1.62 -13.09
N LYS A 5 1.80 -2.34 -12.00
CA LYS A 5 0.51 -3.01 -11.81
C LYS A 5 -0.60 -1.99 -11.58
N VAL A 6 -1.73 -2.20 -12.25
CA VAL A 6 -2.95 -1.41 -12.09
C VAL A 6 -4.08 -2.35 -11.67
N TYR A 7 -4.82 -1.95 -10.65
CA TYR A 7 -6.00 -2.67 -10.20
C TYR A 7 -7.06 -1.68 -9.69
N GLY A 8 -8.30 -2.08 -9.76
CA GLY A 8 -9.41 -1.24 -9.35
C GLY A 8 -10.76 -1.91 -9.54
N ASN A 9 -11.81 -1.10 -9.53
CA ASN A 9 -13.16 -1.52 -9.80
C ASN A 9 -13.77 -0.57 -10.84
N SER A 10 -14.44 -1.12 -11.86
CA SER A 10 -15.07 -0.35 -12.95
C SER A 10 -16.55 -0.05 -12.71
N GLY A 11 -17.09 -0.50 -11.59
CA GLY A 11 -18.49 -0.40 -11.24
C GLY A 11 -18.98 -1.71 -10.61
N CYS A 12 -19.12 -2.76 -11.38
CA CYS A 12 -19.45 -4.11 -10.93
C CYS A 12 -18.18 -4.98 -10.79
N ASN A 13 -17.35 -4.98 -11.81
CA ASN A 13 -16.24 -5.89 -11.95
C ASN A 13 -14.91 -5.28 -11.47
N ARG A 14 -14.02 -6.17 -11.02
CA ARG A 14 -12.64 -5.79 -10.70
C ARG A 14 -11.83 -5.68 -11.98
N MET A 15 -11.07 -4.58 -12.08
CA MET A 15 -10.08 -4.38 -13.13
C MET A 15 -8.70 -4.74 -12.63
N MET A 16 -7.89 -5.34 -13.48
CA MET A 16 -6.49 -5.59 -13.23
C MET A 16 -5.68 -5.58 -14.53
N GLY A 17 -4.42 -5.20 -14.41
CA GLY A 17 -3.51 -5.18 -15.55
C GLY A 17 -2.19 -4.53 -15.22
N SER A 18 -1.48 -4.08 -16.24
CA SER A 18 -0.20 -3.42 -16.08
C SER A 18 -0.01 -2.30 -17.10
N ILE A 19 0.73 -1.28 -16.70
CA ILE A 19 1.21 -0.21 -17.57
C ILE A 19 2.73 -0.29 -17.70
N ASP A 20 3.26 0.15 -18.83
CA ASP A 20 4.70 0.27 -19.02
C ASP A 20 5.20 1.58 -18.40
N LEU A 21 6.01 1.46 -17.36
CA LEU A 21 6.60 2.61 -16.65
C LEU A 21 7.79 3.24 -17.39
N ASN A 22 8.31 2.57 -18.44
CA ASN A 22 9.40 3.09 -19.26
C ASN A 22 8.88 3.86 -20.49
N SER A 23 7.57 4.05 -20.59
CA SER A 23 6.96 4.89 -21.63
C SER A 23 7.46 6.35 -21.53
N LYS A 24 7.43 7.07 -22.66
CA LYS A 24 7.77 8.50 -22.68
C LYS A 24 6.92 9.25 -21.65
N PRO A 25 7.51 10.21 -20.91
CA PRO A 25 6.74 11.03 -19.97
C PRO A 25 5.49 11.64 -20.65
N GLY A 26 4.35 11.54 -19.97
CA GLY A 26 3.05 11.98 -20.49
C GLY A 26 2.30 10.96 -21.35
N THR A 27 2.90 9.84 -21.73
CA THR A 27 2.21 8.73 -22.43
C THR A 27 1.88 7.59 -21.47
N ILE A 28 0.77 6.92 -21.72
CA ILE A 28 0.32 5.75 -20.96
C ILE A 28 -0.51 4.85 -21.88
N ASP A 29 -0.25 3.55 -21.81
CA ASP A 29 -1.04 2.53 -22.50
C ASP A 29 -1.81 1.71 -21.47
N MET A 30 -3.14 1.74 -21.56
CA MET A 30 -4.05 1.01 -20.69
C MET A 30 -4.76 -0.14 -21.42
N SER A 31 -4.33 -0.50 -22.63
CA SER A 31 -4.93 -1.58 -23.43
C SER A 31 -4.80 -2.98 -22.80
N ARG A 32 -3.90 -3.12 -21.81
CA ARG A 32 -3.64 -4.39 -21.10
C ARG A 32 -4.47 -4.55 -19.83
N LEU A 33 -5.52 -3.76 -19.66
CA LEU A 33 -6.45 -3.90 -18.53
C LEU A 33 -7.51 -4.94 -18.87
N GLY A 34 -7.63 -5.94 -18.01
CA GLY A 34 -8.72 -6.90 -18.01
C GLY A 34 -9.70 -6.65 -16.88
N SER A 35 -10.91 -7.16 -17.00
CA SER A 35 -11.91 -7.15 -15.92
C SER A 35 -12.48 -8.53 -15.68
N THR A 36 -13.01 -8.80 -14.48
CA THR A 36 -13.86 -9.97 -14.22
C THR A 36 -15.18 -9.81 -14.98
N SER A 37 -15.94 -10.88 -15.13
CA SER A 37 -17.17 -10.93 -15.94
C SER A 37 -18.39 -11.29 -15.08
N MET A 38 -18.59 -10.60 -13.96
CA MET A 38 -19.83 -10.74 -13.18
C MET A 38 -20.94 -9.95 -13.84
N ALA A 39 -22.16 -10.50 -13.85
CA ALA A 39 -23.34 -9.79 -14.30
C ALA A 39 -23.97 -9.03 -13.11
N CYS A 40 -24.12 -7.73 -13.26
CA CYS A 40 -24.81 -6.86 -12.31
C CYS A 40 -26.05 -6.23 -12.94
N PRO A 41 -27.02 -5.77 -12.15
CA PRO A 41 -28.26 -5.16 -12.67
C PRO A 41 -28.02 -3.94 -13.57
N ASP A 42 -26.96 -3.16 -13.30
CA ASP A 42 -26.53 -2.04 -14.14
C ASP A 42 -25.06 -2.18 -14.53
N MET A 43 -24.82 -2.44 -15.81
CA MET A 43 -23.49 -2.56 -16.41
C MET A 43 -23.09 -1.27 -17.16
N THR A 44 -23.95 -0.27 -17.23
CA THR A 44 -23.72 0.94 -18.04
C THR A 44 -22.48 1.71 -17.57
N THR A 45 -22.35 1.90 -16.27
CA THR A 45 -21.19 2.60 -15.68
C THR A 45 -19.89 1.85 -15.99
N GLU A 46 -19.89 0.52 -15.87
CA GLU A 46 -18.72 -0.31 -16.16
C GLU A 46 -18.30 -0.21 -17.62
N GLN A 47 -19.25 -0.35 -18.55
CA GLN A 47 -18.98 -0.25 -19.98
C GLN A 47 -18.42 1.13 -20.34
N ASN A 48 -18.97 2.20 -19.78
CA ASN A 48 -18.48 3.55 -19.99
C ASN A 48 -17.05 3.73 -19.48
N VAL A 49 -16.73 3.22 -18.29
CA VAL A 49 -15.37 3.28 -17.72
C VAL A 49 -14.38 2.49 -18.57
N LEU A 50 -14.70 1.25 -18.94
CA LEU A 50 -13.83 0.41 -19.75
C LEU A 50 -13.60 0.98 -21.15
N ASN A 51 -14.66 1.50 -21.79
CA ASN A 51 -14.56 2.15 -23.09
C ASN A 51 -13.69 3.43 -23.03
N ALA A 52 -13.83 4.22 -21.98
CA ALA A 52 -13.01 5.41 -21.79
C ALA A 52 -11.54 5.06 -21.55
N LEU A 53 -11.27 4.03 -20.73
CA LEU A 53 -9.90 3.57 -20.46
C LEU A 53 -9.24 2.98 -21.71
N GLY A 54 -9.98 2.28 -22.57
CA GLY A 54 -9.49 1.76 -23.85
C GLY A 54 -9.06 2.83 -24.87
N GLN A 55 -9.49 4.08 -24.69
CA GLN A 55 -9.11 5.21 -25.55
C GLN A 55 -7.88 5.98 -25.04
N VAL A 56 -7.37 5.63 -23.85
CA VAL A 56 -6.31 6.39 -23.19
C VAL A 56 -4.97 6.15 -23.87
N THR A 57 -4.27 7.23 -24.25
CA THR A 57 -2.92 7.21 -24.83
C THR A 57 -1.95 8.13 -24.10
N SER A 58 -2.46 9.05 -23.29
CA SER A 58 -1.63 10.03 -22.58
C SER A 58 -2.27 10.45 -21.25
N TYR A 59 -1.49 11.10 -20.41
CA TYR A 59 -1.97 11.65 -19.15
C TYR A 59 -1.43 13.07 -18.90
N LYS A 60 -2.17 13.85 -18.11
CA LYS A 60 -1.79 15.18 -17.63
C LYS A 60 -2.12 15.30 -16.15
N THR A 61 -1.23 15.90 -15.39
CA THR A 61 -1.55 16.29 -14.01
C THR A 61 -2.43 17.52 -13.98
N LEU A 62 -3.49 17.49 -13.19
CA LEU A 62 -4.42 18.60 -12.95
C LEU A 62 -4.28 19.05 -11.48
N GLY A 63 -3.20 19.76 -11.17
CA GLY A 63 -2.88 20.15 -9.79
C GLY A 63 -2.38 18.98 -8.94
N LYS A 64 -2.44 19.12 -7.61
CA LYS A 64 -1.82 18.18 -6.66
C LYS A 64 -2.55 16.84 -6.52
N HIS A 65 -3.85 16.79 -6.81
CA HIS A 65 -4.70 15.64 -6.47
C HIS A 65 -5.46 15.04 -7.63
N ASN A 66 -5.39 15.64 -8.83
CA ASN A 66 -6.12 15.18 -9.98
C ASN A 66 -5.20 14.86 -11.16
N MET A 67 -5.63 13.91 -11.98
CA MET A 67 -4.96 13.50 -13.21
C MET A 67 -6.02 13.32 -14.30
N ALA A 68 -5.79 13.89 -15.47
CA ALA A 68 -6.58 13.60 -16.66
C ALA A 68 -5.89 12.52 -17.48
N LEU A 69 -6.62 11.46 -17.81
CA LEU A 69 -6.25 10.50 -18.83
C LEU A 69 -6.88 10.95 -20.14
N CYS A 70 -6.06 11.07 -21.18
CA CYS A 70 -6.45 11.67 -22.45
C CYS A 70 -6.37 10.65 -23.59
N ASN A 71 -7.24 10.82 -24.59
CA ASN A 71 -7.21 10.06 -25.84
C ASN A 71 -6.14 10.59 -26.82
N ALA A 72 -6.05 9.99 -28.00
CA ALA A 72 -5.11 10.37 -29.05
C ALA A 72 -5.28 11.82 -29.54
N SER A 73 -6.49 12.40 -29.43
CA SER A 73 -6.77 13.81 -29.71
C SER A 73 -6.46 14.74 -28.53
N ASN A 74 -5.77 14.24 -27.49
CA ASN A 74 -5.42 14.98 -26.28
C ASN A 74 -6.62 15.53 -25.48
N ARG A 75 -7.81 14.92 -25.66
CA ARG A 75 -9.03 15.24 -24.90
C ARG A 75 -9.10 14.37 -23.66
N PRO A 76 -9.40 14.92 -22.49
CA PRO A 76 -9.66 14.13 -21.28
C PRO A 76 -10.86 13.20 -21.50
N VAL A 77 -10.65 11.90 -21.28
CA VAL A 77 -11.70 10.86 -21.32
C VAL A 77 -11.99 10.31 -19.94
N VAL A 78 -11.01 10.37 -19.02
CA VAL A 78 -11.18 10.02 -17.61
C VAL A 78 -10.46 11.07 -16.76
N VAL A 79 -11.10 11.53 -15.71
CA VAL A 79 -10.45 12.35 -14.68
C VAL A 79 -10.36 11.52 -13.42
N LEU A 80 -9.14 11.28 -12.97
CA LEU A 80 -8.85 10.61 -11.72
C LEU A 80 -8.62 11.65 -10.62
N GLN A 81 -9.28 11.47 -9.51
CA GLN A 81 -9.00 12.21 -8.29
C GLN A 81 -8.28 11.26 -7.33
N LYS A 82 -7.11 11.67 -6.84
CA LYS A 82 -6.44 10.92 -5.77
C LYS A 82 -7.40 10.86 -4.59
N LYS A 83 -7.84 9.66 -4.24
CA LYS A 83 -8.72 9.46 -3.08
C LYS A 83 -8.01 10.04 -1.87
N ALA A 84 -8.65 11.00 -1.19
CA ALA A 84 -8.17 11.43 0.11
C ALA A 84 -8.13 10.19 0.99
N SER A 85 -6.98 9.94 1.60
CA SER A 85 -6.85 8.83 2.53
C SER A 85 -7.66 9.19 3.77
N ASP A 86 -8.76 8.49 4.00
CA ASP A 86 -9.50 8.55 5.28
C ASP A 86 -8.72 7.87 6.41
N VAL A 87 -7.57 7.28 6.08
CA VAL A 87 -6.69 6.64 7.04
C VAL A 87 -6.02 7.72 7.88
N LYS A 88 -6.43 7.77 9.14
CA LYS A 88 -5.84 8.66 10.13
C LYS A 88 -4.68 7.96 10.82
N LEU A 89 -3.60 8.68 11.08
CA LEU A 89 -2.47 8.17 11.85
C LEU A 89 -2.92 7.58 13.21
N SER A 90 -3.99 8.12 13.79
CA SER A 90 -4.59 7.61 15.03
C SER A 90 -5.08 6.17 14.93
N ALA A 91 -5.30 5.63 13.73
CA ALA A 91 -5.66 4.24 13.55
C ALA A 91 -4.52 3.27 13.95
N LEU A 92 -3.28 3.74 13.94
CA LEU A 92 -2.13 2.93 14.39
C LEU A 92 -2.05 2.81 15.92
N ASN A 93 -2.69 3.71 16.69
CA ASN A 93 -2.46 3.78 18.13
C ASN A 93 -2.86 2.50 18.85
N GLY A 94 -1.99 1.99 19.70
CA GLY A 94 -2.20 0.76 20.46
C GLY A 94 -1.32 -0.39 20.00
N GLU A 95 -1.63 -1.59 20.49
CA GLU A 95 -0.86 -2.79 20.26
C GLU A 95 -1.39 -3.59 19.07
N TRP A 96 -0.46 -4.01 18.20
CA TRP A 96 -0.74 -4.78 17.00
C TRP A 96 0.14 -6.03 16.98
N LYS A 97 -0.50 -7.19 16.91
CA LYS A 97 0.19 -8.44 16.66
C LYS A 97 0.67 -8.48 15.20
N ILE A 98 1.89 -8.91 14.98
CA ILE A 98 2.39 -9.16 13.62
C ILE A 98 1.93 -10.58 13.22
N GLU A 99 1.13 -10.68 12.16
CA GLU A 99 0.59 -11.95 11.69
C GLU A 99 1.32 -12.48 10.45
N GLU A 100 1.89 -11.58 9.66
CA GLU A 100 2.54 -11.91 8.40
C GLU A 100 3.69 -10.94 8.13
N VAL A 101 4.76 -11.40 7.51
CA VAL A 101 5.89 -10.59 7.04
C VAL A 101 6.29 -11.05 5.64
N ASN A 102 6.29 -10.14 4.67
CA ASN A 102 6.65 -10.40 3.27
C ASN A 102 5.87 -11.58 2.64
N GLY A 103 4.58 -11.74 2.99
CA GLY A 103 3.73 -12.82 2.48
C GLY A 103 3.88 -14.16 3.22
N GLU A 104 4.69 -14.21 4.27
CA GLU A 104 4.86 -15.39 5.10
C GLU A 104 4.18 -15.20 6.46
N ALA A 105 3.30 -16.13 6.82
CA ALA A 105 2.63 -16.09 8.11
C ALA A 105 3.61 -16.35 9.25
N ILE A 106 3.46 -15.61 10.35
CA ILE A 106 4.24 -15.83 11.56
C ILE A 106 3.82 -17.17 12.22
N PRO A 107 4.77 -18.06 12.55
CA PRO A 107 4.47 -19.34 13.18
C PRO A 107 3.73 -19.14 14.53
N SER A 108 2.64 -19.88 14.73
CA SER A 108 1.85 -19.79 15.98
C SER A 108 2.52 -20.45 17.21
N GLY A 109 3.52 -21.28 16.98
CA GLY A 109 4.23 -22.04 18.04
C GLY A 109 5.45 -21.34 18.63
N MET A 110 5.66 -20.06 18.34
CA MET A 110 6.80 -19.30 18.90
C MET A 110 6.63 -19.06 20.40
N GLU A 111 7.75 -19.04 21.14
CA GLU A 111 7.76 -18.70 22.57
C GLU A 111 7.20 -17.31 22.83
N LYS A 112 7.55 -16.35 21.97
CA LYS A 112 7.03 -14.97 21.98
C LYS A 112 6.51 -14.59 20.61
N GLN A 113 5.22 -14.29 20.55
CA GLN A 113 4.61 -13.76 19.33
C GLN A 113 5.05 -12.31 19.09
N PRO A 114 5.49 -11.95 17.87
CA PRO A 114 5.91 -10.59 17.59
C PRO A 114 4.72 -9.63 17.63
N PHE A 115 4.95 -8.44 18.19
CA PHE A 115 3.97 -7.36 18.24
C PHE A 115 4.65 -5.99 18.21
N ILE A 116 3.89 -4.97 17.81
CA ILE A 116 4.30 -3.57 17.87
C ILE A 116 3.19 -2.77 18.54
N ASN A 117 3.54 -1.97 19.53
CA ASN A 117 2.66 -0.99 20.14
C ASN A 117 3.06 0.42 19.69
N PHE A 118 2.09 1.19 19.21
CA PHE A 118 2.28 2.56 18.76
C PHE A 118 1.74 3.57 19.78
N ASP A 119 2.58 4.48 20.25
CA ASP A 119 2.17 5.71 20.87
C ASP A 119 2.22 6.84 19.82
N VAL A 120 1.09 7.10 19.20
CA VAL A 120 1.00 8.07 18.10
C VAL A 120 1.27 9.49 18.56
N LYS A 121 0.96 9.83 19.83
CA LYS A 121 1.20 11.17 20.39
C LYS A 121 2.69 11.43 20.57
N LYS A 122 3.44 10.41 21.03
CA LYS A 122 4.88 10.50 21.22
C LYS A 122 5.68 10.18 19.97
N LYS A 123 5.01 9.69 18.92
CA LYS A 123 5.65 9.14 17.71
C LYS A 123 6.69 8.08 18.02
N SER A 124 6.37 7.18 18.93
CA SER A 124 7.24 6.08 19.35
C SER A 124 6.57 4.74 19.22
N ILE A 125 7.39 3.73 19.04
CA ILE A 125 6.99 2.32 19.07
C ILE A 125 7.76 1.58 20.15
N HIS A 126 7.13 0.55 20.69
CA HIS A 126 7.79 -0.50 21.46
C HIS A 126 7.13 -1.84 21.13
N GLY A 127 7.84 -2.92 21.34
CA GLY A 127 7.28 -4.23 21.04
C GLY A 127 8.29 -5.35 21.18
N ASN A 128 8.00 -6.44 20.51
CA ASN A 128 8.85 -7.61 20.41
C ASN A 128 8.89 -8.10 18.96
N ALA A 129 10.06 -8.41 18.44
CA ALA A 129 10.22 -8.87 17.07
C ALA A 129 10.20 -10.40 16.91
N GLY A 130 9.89 -11.12 18.01
CA GLY A 130 9.88 -12.57 18.09
C GLY A 130 10.80 -13.09 19.22
N CYS A 131 12.00 -12.55 19.34
CA CYS A 131 12.94 -12.82 20.42
C CYS A 131 13.19 -11.56 21.24
N ASN A 132 13.66 -10.50 20.59
CA ASN A 132 14.14 -9.30 21.21
C ASN A 132 13.06 -8.21 21.29
N LEU A 133 13.19 -7.40 22.36
CA LEU A 133 12.40 -6.19 22.51
C LEU A 133 12.87 -5.16 21.49
N ILE A 134 11.92 -4.48 20.88
CA ILE A 134 12.16 -3.38 19.96
C ILE A 134 11.64 -2.06 20.54
N ASN A 135 12.40 -0.99 20.33
CA ASN A 135 12.02 0.37 20.68
C ASN A 135 12.50 1.33 19.60
N GLY A 136 11.74 2.38 19.34
CA GLY A 136 12.16 3.39 18.38
C GLY A 136 11.13 4.48 18.18
N GLY A 137 11.46 5.39 17.26
CA GLY A 137 10.57 6.40 16.78
C GLY A 137 10.05 6.08 15.38
N PHE A 138 9.00 6.79 14.98
CA PHE A 138 8.55 6.79 13.60
C PHE A 138 8.35 8.22 13.09
N GLU A 139 8.55 8.39 11.80
CA GLU A 139 8.36 9.65 11.09
C GLU A 139 7.16 9.57 10.16
N THR A 140 6.50 10.70 9.95
CA THR A 140 5.32 10.83 9.09
C THR A 140 5.43 12.11 8.28
N ASP A 141 4.87 12.10 7.08
CA ASP A 141 4.76 13.29 6.25
C ASP A 141 3.36 13.92 6.41
N LYS A 142 3.30 15.21 6.68
CA LYS A 142 2.03 15.96 6.81
C LYS A 142 1.26 16.05 5.47
N GLU A 143 1.97 16.02 4.37
CA GLU A 143 1.37 16.07 3.03
C GLU A 143 0.87 14.70 2.54
N ASN A 144 1.38 13.60 3.16
CA ASN A 144 0.96 12.24 2.85
C ASN A 144 0.52 11.50 4.12
N PRO A 145 -0.78 11.48 4.42
CA PRO A 145 -1.33 10.87 5.65
C PRO A 145 -1.02 9.38 5.83
N ARG A 146 -0.60 8.69 4.75
CA ARG A 146 -0.21 7.28 4.78
C ARG A 146 1.29 7.08 4.94
N SER A 147 2.08 8.14 4.89
CA SER A 147 3.53 8.05 5.05
C SER A 147 3.88 7.68 6.50
N ILE A 148 4.71 6.67 6.62
CA ILE A 148 5.34 6.29 7.89
C ILE A 148 6.68 5.63 7.58
N SER A 149 7.69 5.90 8.40
CA SER A 149 8.99 5.25 8.35
C SER A 149 9.58 5.12 9.75
N PHE A 150 10.47 4.18 9.92
CA PHE A 150 11.07 3.82 11.19
C PHE A 150 12.60 3.98 11.15
N PRO A 151 13.14 5.20 11.17
CA PRO A 151 14.57 5.43 10.92
C PRO A 151 15.49 4.94 12.04
N ASN A 152 14.99 4.81 13.26
CA ASN A 152 15.80 4.55 14.45
C ASN A 152 15.13 3.51 15.37
N VAL A 153 14.90 2.29 14.83
CA VAL A 153 14.44 1.18 15.67
C VAL A 153 15.64 0.38 16.13
N ILE A 154 15.73 0.20 17.44
CA ILE A 154 16.75 -0.61 18.10
C ILE A 154 16.13 -1.86 18.71
N SER A 155 16.89 -2.93 18.80
CA SER A 155 16.51 -4.17 19.50
C SER A 155 17.53 -4.56 20.57
N THR A 156 17.09 -5.32 21.55
CA THR A 156 18.00 -6.04 22.45
C THR A 156 18.74 -7.14 21.67
N MET A 157 19.79 -7.70 22.22
CA MET A 157 20.65 -8.70 21.55
C MET A 157 20.69 -10.02 22.33
N MET A 158 19.53 -10.62 22.58
CA MET A 158 19.43 -11.97 23.13
C MET A 158 19.48 -12.99 21.98
N ALA A 159 20.10 -14.14 22.22
CA ALA A 159 20.06 -15.28 21.31
C ALA A 159 18.86 -16.16 21.64
N CYS A 160 17.98 -16.41 20.69
CA CYS A 160 16.79 -17.25 20.83
C CYS A 160 16.66 -18.21 19.63
N PRO A 161 15.86 -19.27 19.74
CA PRO A 161 15.60 -20.17 18.61
C PRO A 161 14.96 -19.45 17.40
N ASP A 162 14.14 -18.42 17.66
CA ASP A 162 13.31 -17.74 16.65
C ASP A 162 13.98 -16.49 16.01
N MET A 163 15.33 -16.44 16.00
CA MET A 163 16.10 -15.33 15.43
C MET A 163 15.81 -15.08 13.93
N GLU A 164 15.40 -16.11 13.20
CA GLU A 164 15.05 -15.96 11.79
C GLU A 164 13.82 -15.08 11.60
N VAL A 165 12.79 -15.27 12.42
CA VAL A 165 11.56 -14.45 12.40
C VAL A 165 11.89 -13.02 12.77
N GLU A 166 12.70 -12.82 13.83
CA GLU A 166 13.14 -11.47 14.21
C GLU A 166 13.87 -10.77 13.07
N GLY A 167 14.77 -11.45 12.38
CA GLY A 167 15.50 -10.90 11.23
C GLY A 167 14.55 -10.44 10.12
N LYS A 168 13.52 -11.23 9.82
CA LYS A 168 12.48 -10.86 8.85
C LYS A 168 11.69 -9.64 9.30
N VAL A 169 11.22 -9.60 10.56
CA VAL A 169 10.48 -8.47 11.13
C VAL A 169 11.31 -7.18 11.11
N MET A 170 12.55 -7.23 11.56
CA MET A 170 13.42 -6.05 11.59
C MET A 170 13.75 -5.53 10.19
N LYS A 171 13.94 -6.44 9.22
CA LYS A 171 14.14 -6.06 7.82
C LYS A 171 12.90 -5.37 7.28
N ALA A 172 11.71 -5.96 7.47
CA ALA A 172 10.45 -5.38 7.02
C ALA A 172 10.22 -3.99 7.62
N ILE A 173 10.42 -3.80 8.93
CA ILE A 173 10.30 -2.50 9.61
C ILE A 173 11.16 -1.43 8.93
N ASN A 174 12.39 -1.75 8.54
CA ASN A 174 13.30 -0.81 7.86
C ASN A 174 12.85 -0.45 6.42
N GLU A 175 12.10 -1.33 5.78
CA GLU A 175 11.61 -1.13 4.40
C GLU A 175 10.30 -0.33 4.35
N VAL A 176 9.58 -0.18 5.46
CA VAL A 176 8.29 0.53 5.52
C VAL A 176 8.41 1.98 5.08
N LYS A 177 7.51 2.41 4.19
CA LYS A 177 7.35 3.79 3.72
C LYS A 177 5.92 4.30 3.81
N SER A 178 4.95 3.40 3.93
CA SER A 178 3.54 3.77 4.07
C SER A 178 2.73 2.69 4.78
N PHE A 179 1.53 3.04 5.21
CA PHE A 179 0.57 2.12 5.81
C PHE A 179 -0.84 2.33 5.28
N ASP A 180 -1.68 1.33 5.43
CA ASP A 180 -3.12 1.41 5.16
C ASP A 180 -3.91 0.52 6.11
N VAL A 181 -5.19 0.81 6.28
CA VAL A 181 -6.12 -0.05 7.01
C VAL A 181 -6.66 -1.11 6.04
N LEU A 182 -6.49 -2.37 6.39
CA LEU A 182 -6.97 -3.50 5.60
C LEU A 182 -8.48 -3.71 5.81
N SER A 183 -9.14 -4.36 4.85
CA SER A 183 -10.59 -4.62 4.87
C SER A 183 -11.06 -5.41 6.08
N GLY A 184 -10.19 -6.15 6.76
CA GLY A 184 -10.45 -6.88 7.99
C GLY A 184 -10.19 -6.10 9.28
N GLY A 185 -9.85 -4.79 9.20
CA GLY A 185 -9.50 -3.96 10.36
C GLY A 185 -8.04 -4.07 10.79
N GLY A 186 -7.22 -4.87 10.10
CA GLY A 186 -5.77 -4.93 10.30
C GLY A 186 -5.06 -3.72 9.71
N ILE A 187 -3.77 -3.60 9.98
CA ILE A 187 -2.87 -2.60 9.38
C ILE A 187 -1.91 -3.32 8.44
N GLY A 188 -1.82 -2.82 7.21
CA GLY A 188 -0.80 -3.22 6.24
C GLY A 188 0.29 -2.17 6.14
N PHE A 189 1.54 -2.58 6.20
CA PHE A 189 2.70 -1.74 5.94
C PHE A 189 3.28 -2.04 4.57
N TYR A 190 3.76 -1.00 3.89
CA TYR A 190 4.21 -1.09 2.51
C TYR A 190 5.58 -0.45 2.32
N SER A 191 6.41 -1.09 1.53
CA SER A 191 7.69 -0.56 1.07
C SER A 191 7.52 0.58 0.04
N ALA A 192 8.64 1.15 -0.40
CA ALA A 192 8.64 2.27 -1.36
C ALA A 192 8.02 1.93 -2.72
N ASP A 193 8.06 0.67 -3.13
CA ASP A 193 7.46 0.18 -4.37
C ASP A 193 5.99 -0.23 -4.22
N GLY A 194 5.42 -0.09 -3.02
CA GLY A 194 4.04 -0.44 -2.71
C GLY A 194 3.81 -1.93 -2.44
N THR A 195 4.87 -2.70 -2.20
CA THR A 195 4.76 -4.11 -1.79
C THR A 195 4.42 -4.16 -0.30
N LEU A 196 3.48 -5.04 0.08
CA LEU A 196 3.18 -5.35 1.48
C LEU A 196 4.40 -6.07 2.10
N VAL A 197 4.86 -5.58 3.25
CA VAL A 197 6.05 -6.08 3.94
C VAL A 197 5.73 -6.67 5.30
#